data_d9fbc1ab46a3f8de281fd8cfeeaa0a92
#
_entry.id   d9fbc1ab46a3f8de281fd8cfeeaa0a92
#
_cell.length_a   1.000
_cell.length_b   1.000
_cell.length_c   1.000
_cell.angle_alpha   90.00
_cell.angle_beta   90.00
_cell.angle_gamma   90.00
#
_symmetry.space_group_name_H-M   'P 1'
#
loop_
_entity.id
_entity.type
_entity.pdbx_description
1 polymer ?
#
loop_
_entity_poly.entity_id
_entity_poly.type
_entity_poly.pdbx_seq_one_letter_code
_entity_poly.pdbx_strand_id
1 'polypeptide(L)'
;MKIIKIIFLLILLSFNFTITGQYEKEIFNKIENKVIKWRHHIHQNPELSNREFETAKFVSKHLKSLGIKVTENVAHTGVVGILKGTSPGKVLALRADMDALPVTERNNLPYKSTKTTLYNDQKTGIMHACGHDTHVSILMGVAEVLSKNNDFPGTIKFIFQPAEEGPPPGEEGGAKLMIKEGVLDNPKVDAIFGLHINSGTHVGKIKYKPEGMMASSQRFVIKVKGKQAHGSRPWQSIDPITISAQIINSLQTLVSRESELTKEAVVISVGSIHSGIRFNIIPEELEMIGTIRTLDKEMKEYIRERIKNMVPNLAKAYRATASVEIVDGADITYNDPMLTKEMIPSLEKVVGIDNVIEISAVTGAEDFSYFQSKIPGFYFFLGGTPLNIKEDEAPSHHTPDFFVDDKALIIGVKALTQLSIDYLSN
;
A
#
# COMPACT_ATOMS: atom_id res chain seq x y z
N MET A 1 -46.95 11.80 -37.03
CA MET A 1 -45.83 12.72 -36.66
C MET A 1 -45.16 12.43 -35.31
N LYS A 2 -45.91 12.04 -34.26
CA LYS A 2 -45.26 11.74 -32.92
C LYS A 2 -44.42 10.47 -32.93
N ILE A 3 -44.81 9.40 -33.64
CA ILE A 3 -44.06 8.11 -33.68
C ILE A 3 -42.73 8.25 -34.43
N ILE A 4 -42.67 9.03 -35.51
CA ILE A 4 -41.44 9.27 -36.30
C ILE A 4 -40.40 10.07 -35.45
N LYS A 5 -40.84 11.02 -34.58
CA LYS A 5 -39.95 11.75 -33.70
C LYS A 5 -39.32 10.87 -32.59
N ILE A 6 -40.08 9.87 -32.09
CA ILE A 6 -39.58 8.95 -31.05
C ILE A 6 -38.56 7.97 -31.65
N ILE A 7 -38.77 7.47 -32.86
CA ILE A 7 -37.83 6.57 -33.55
C ILE A 7 -36.52 7.32 -33.88
N PHE A 8 -36.61 8.59 -34.32
CA PHE A 8 -35.42 9.40 -34.62
C PHE A 8 -34.62 9.74 -33.35
N LEU A 9 -35.27 9.95 -32.19
CA LEU A 9 -34.64 10.18 -30.91
C LEU A 9 -33.95 8.91 -30.37
N LEU A 10 -34.57 7.74 -30.53
CA LEU A 10 -34.00 6.45 -30.16
C LEU A 10 -32.78 6.08 -31.02
N ILE A 11 -32.82 6.38 -32.32
CA ILE A 11 -31.70 6.16 -33.25
C ILE A 11 -30.55 7.11 -32.94
N LEU A 12 -30.81 8.38 -32.58
CA LEU A 12 -29.78 9.33 -32.16
C LEU A 12 -29.12 8.94 -30.81
N LEU A 13 -29.89 8.44 -29.85
CA LEU A 13 -29.39 7.93 -28.59
C LEU A 13 -28.55 6.65 -28.76
N SER A 14 -28.99 5.71 -29.61
CA SER A 14 -28.24 4.48 -29.90
C SER A 14 -26.96 4.75 -30.71
N PHE A 15 -26.95 5.76 -31.60
CA PHE A 15 -25.77 6.13 -32.37
C PHE A 15 -24.70 6.85 -31.52
N ASN A 16 -25.12 7.67 -30.57
CA ASN A 16 -24.19 8.28 -29.60
C ASN A 16 -23.58 7.25 -28.67
N PHE A 17 -24.34 6.25 -28.21
CA PHE A 17 -23.84 5.19 -27.32
C PHE A 17 -22.82 4.26 -28.02
N THR A 18 -22.96 4.01 -29.31
CA THR A 18 -22.02 3.21 -30.12
C THR A 18 -20.75 3.98 -30.46
N ILE A 19 -20.82 5.28 -30.70
CA ILE A 19 -19.68 6.14 -31.03
C ILE A 19 -18.81 6.35 -29.77
N THR A 20 -19.39 6.60 -28.59
CA THR A 20 -18.66 6.74 -27.33
C THR A 20 -17.95 5.44 -26.94
N GLY A 21 -18.63 4.29 -26.99
CA GLY A 21 -18.02 3.00 -26.68
C GLY A 21 -16.88 2.58 -27.62
N GLN A 22 -16.97 2.94 -28.93
CA GLN A 22 -15.90 2.68 -29.91
C GLN A 22 -14.70 3.62 -29.69
N TYR A 23 -14.94 4.87 -29.36
CA TYR A 23 -13.90 5.86 -29.05
C TYR A 23 -13.13 5.50 -27.78
N GLU A 24 -13.82 5.10 -26.72
CA GLU A 24 -13.20 4.60 -25.48
C GLU A 24 -12.33 3.38 -25.75
N LYS A 25 -12.83 2.40 -26.50
CA LYS A 25 -12.06 1.20 -26.85
C LYS A 25 -10.79 1.53 -27.64
N GLU A 26 -10.85 2.51 -28.53
CA GLU A 26 -9.70 2.95 -29.33
C GLU A 26 -8.64 3.63 -28.48
N ILE A 27 -9.03 4.46 -27.49
CA ILE A 27 -8.09 5.13 -26.57
C ILE A 27 -7.34 4.08 -25.74
N PHE A 28 -8.04 3.13 -25.13
CA PHE A 28 -7.42 2.09 -24.31
C PHE A 28 -6.48 1.19 -25.13
N ASN A 29 -6.85 0.83 -26.37
CA ASN A 29 -5.96 0.06 -27.23
C ASN A 29 -4.68 0.82 -27.62
N LYS A 30 -4.75 2.16 -27.77
CA LYS A 30 -3.59 3.00 -28.07
C LYS A 30 -2.67 3.18 -26.86
N ILE A 31 -3.22 3.19 -25.64
CA ILE A 31 -2.43 3.43 -24.43
C ILE A 31 -1.73 2.17 -23.91
N GLU A 32 -2.30 0.99 -24.12
CA GLU A 32 -1.82 -0.29 -23.55
C GLU A 32 -0.32 -0.50 -23.81
N ASN A 33 0.11 -0.43 -25.07
CA ASN A 33 1.53 -0.59 -25.42
C ASN A 33 2.45 0.46 -24.81
N LYS A 34 1.93 1.67 -24.52
CA LYS A 34 2.71 2.72 -23.87
C LYS A 34 2.90 2.40 -22.39
N VAL A 35 1.83 2.00 -21.71
CA VAL A 35 1.84 1.64 -20.28
C VAL A 35 2.81 0.48 -20.04
N ILE A 36 2.80 -0.55 -20.88
CA ILE A 36 3.77 -1.66 -20.84
C ILE A 36 5.20 -1.15 -20.99
N LYS A 37 5.46 -0.29 -21.98
CA LYS A 37 6.80 0.28 -22.18
C LYS A 37 7.26 1.14 -21.00
N TRP A 38 6.37 1.92 -20.39
CA TRP A 38 6.70 2.72 -19.22
C TRP A 38 7.02 1.83 -18.01
N ARG A 39 6.20 0.79 -17.76
CA ARG A 39 6.50 -0.20 -16.74
C ARG A 39 7.86 -0.83 -16.94
N HIS A 40 8.16 -1.36 -18.13
CA HIS A 40 9.44 -1.99 -18.43
C HIS A 40 10.62 -1.03 -18.23
N HIS A 41 10.46 0.25 -18.61
CA HIS A 41 11.48 1.28 -18.40
C HIS A 41 11.72 1.54 -16.90
N ILE A 42 10.67 1.67 -16.11
CA ILE A 42 10.76 1.90 -14.65
C ILE A 42 11.34 0.66 -13.97
N HIS A 43 10.85 -0.53 -14.29
CA HIS A 43 11.35 -1.80 -13.75
C HIS A 43 12.85 -2.00 -13.99
N GLN A 44 13.33 -1.64 -15.18
CA GLN A 44 14.74 -1.73 -15.56
C GLN A 44 15.64 -0.69 -14.88
N ASN A 45 15.04 0.38 -14.38
CA ASN A 45 15.72 1.49 -13.72
C ASN A 45 15.16 1.79 -12.33
N PRO A 46 15.10 0.79 -11.42
CA PRO A 46 14.50 0.96 -10.11
C PRO A 46 15.34 1.85 -9.23
N GLU A 47 14.67 2.59 -8.35
CA GLU A 47 15.26 3.50 -7.37
C GLU A 47 14.66 3.24 -5.99
N LEU A 48 15.51 3.30 -4.95
CA LEU A 48 15.05 3.08 -3.56
C LEU A 48 14.28 4.29 -3.02
N SER A 49 13.57 4.08 -1.94
CA SER A 49 12.80 5.08 -1.18
C SER A 49 13.56 6.39 -0.97
N ASN A 50 12.92 7.53 -1.24
CA ASN A 50 13.49 8.89 -1.23
C ASN A 50 14.65 9.10 -2.24
N ARG A 51 14.84 8.21 -3.20
CA ARG A 51 15.89 8.27 -4.24
C ARG A 51 15.30 8.11 -5.65
N GLU A 52 13.99 8.21 -5.80
CA GLU A 52 13.23 8.01 -7.03
C GLU A 52 13.34 9.21 -8.01
N PHE A 53 14.56 9.77 -8.17
CA PHE A 53 14.81 11.01 -8.91
C PHE A 53 14.51 10.90 -10.41
N GLU A 54 14.97 9.83 -11.06
CA GLU A 54 14.74 9.65 -12.48
C GLU A 54 13.31 9.17 -12.76
N THR A 55 12.72 8.37 -11.87
CA THR A 55 11.31 8.00 -11.93
C THR A 55 10.42 9.24 -11.82
N ALA A 56 10.67 10.11 -10.83
CA ALA A 56 9.95 11.36 -10.64
C ALA A 56 10.05 12.28 -11.87
N LYS A 57 11.25 12.42 -12.44
CA LYS A 57 11.49 13.20 -13.64
C LYS A 57 10.77 12.62 -14.87
N PHE A 58 10.75 11.29 -14.98
CA PHE A 58 10.05 10.59 -16.07
C PHE A 58 8.55 10.85 -16.00
N VAL A 59 7.95 10.69 -14.80
CA VAL A 59 6.54 10.99 -14.53
C VAL A 59 6.21 12.45 -14.79
N SER A 60 7.00 13.37 -14.23
CA SER A 60 6.77 14.81 -14.39
C SER A 60 6.80 15.24 -15.85
N LYS A 61 7.78 14.75 -16.63
CA LYS A 61 7.88 15.03 -18.07
C LYS A 61 6.64 14.54 -18.82
N HIS A 62 6.13 13.35 -18.48
CA HIS A 62 4.91 12.80 -19.07
C HIS A 62 3.70 13.69 -18.77
N LEU A 63 3.44 14.01 -17.49
CA LEU A 63 2.30 14.83 -17.08
C LEU A 63 2.35 16.23 -17.71
N LYS A 64 3.53 16.86 -17.76
CA LYS A 64 3.72 18.17 -18.41
C LYS A 64 3.41 18.10 -19.92
N SER A 65 3.78 16.99 -20.58
CA SER A 65 3.48 16.79 -22.01
C SER A 65 1.98 16.68 -22.32
N LEU A 66 1.17 16.33 -21.31
CA LEU A 66 -0.29 16.26 -21.37
C LEU A 66 -0.97 17.61 -21.02
N GLY A 67 -0.20 18.65 -20.71
CA GLY A 67 -0.74 19.94 -20.26
C GLY A 67 -1.23 19.95 -18.80
N ILE A 68 -0.91 18.92 -18.03
CA ILE A 68 -1.26 18.82 -16.61
C ILE A 68 -0.34 19.75 -15.80
N LYS A 69 -0.92 20.51 -14.84
CA LYS A 69 -0.13 21.34 -13.94
C LYS A 69 0.61 20.46 -12.93
N VAL A 70 1.93 20.51 -12.91
CA VAL A 70 2.78 19.65 -12.10
C VAL A 70 3.50 20.41 -10.99
N THR A 71 3.54 19.81 -9.79
CA THR A 71 4.43 20.18 -8.68
C THR A 71 5.37 19.01 -8.42
N GLU A 72 6.67 19.29 -8.40
CA GLU A 72 7.75 18.33 -8.19
C GLU A 72 8.33 18.47 -6.78
N ASN A 73 9.10 17.48 -6.34
CA ASN A 73 9.81 17.44 -5.05
C ASN A 73 8.89 17.52 -3.81
N VAL A 74 7.69 16.98 -3.91
CA VAL A 74 6.79 16.83 -2.75
C VAL A 74 7.27 15.60 -1.97
N ALA A 75 7.57 15.76 -0.68
CA ALA A 75 8.20 14.71 0.13
C ALA A 75 9.46 14.12 -0.53
N HIS A 76 10.40 14.98 -0.90
CA HIS A 76 11.66 14.72 -1.61
C HIS A 76 11.51 14.51 -3.13
N THR A 77 11.00 13.37 -3.56
CA THR A 77 10.94 12.98 -4.98
C THR A 77 9.52 12.89 -5.52
N GLY A 78 8.50 13.06 -4.69
CA GLY A 78 7.11 12.95 -5.10
C GLY A 78 6.68 13.97 -6.17
N VAL A 79 5.74 13.56 -7.01
CA VAL A 79 5.20 14.36 -8.10
C VAL A 79 3.69 14.47 -7.98
N VAL A 80 3.15 15.68 -8.07
CA VAL A 80 1.71 15.94 -8.00
C VAL A 80 1.24 16.62 -9.27
N GLY A 81 0.26 16.01 -9.97
CA GLY A 81 -0.39 16.56 -11.14
C GLY A 81 -1.80 17.02 -10.84
N ILE A 82 -2.26 18.15 -11.42
CA ILE A 82 -3.63 18.64 -11.28
C ILE A 82 -4.25 18.77 -12.68
N LEU A 83 -5.31 18.01 -12.92
CA LEU A 83 -6.14 18.05 -14.12
C LEU A 83 -7.54 18.55 -13.75
N LYS A 84 -7.97 19.63 -14.37
CA LYS A 84 -9.32 20.18 -14.19
C LYS A 84 -10.25 19.65 -15.28
N GLY A 85 -11.44 19.25 -14.87
CA GLY A 85 -12.55 18.97 -15.79
C GLY A 85 -13.18 20.25 -16.36
N THR A 86 -14.30 20.08 -17.04
CA THR A 86 -14.99 21.16 -17.77
C THR A 86 -15.87 22.04 -16.89
N SER A 87 -16.23 21.60 -15.69
CA SER A 87 -17.07 22.34 -14.74
C SER A 87 -16.61 22.17 -13.29
N PRO A 88 -17.01 23.06 -12.37
CA PRO A 88 -16.74 22.87 -10.94
C PRO A 88 -17.35 21.58 -10.40
N GLY A 89 -16.71 20.95 -9.43
CA GLY A 89 -17.16 19.71 -8.80
C GLY A 89 -16.22 19.26 -7.70
N LYS A 90 -16.33 18.00 -7.31
CA LYS A 90 -15.50 17.34 -6.32
C LYS A 90 -14.01 17.28 -6.74
N VAL A 91 -13.12 17.10 -5.78
CA VAL A 91 -11.69 16.88 -6.01
C VAL A 91 -11.34 15.45 -5.63
N LEU A 92 -10.98 14.65 -6.62
CA LEU A 92 -10.55 13.27 -6.44
C LEU A 92 -9.02 13.21 -6.51
N ALA A 93 -8.38 12.53 -5.56
CA ALA A 93 -6.98 12.12 -5.69
C ALA A 93 -6.86 10.68 -6.17
N LEU A 94 -5.87 10.42 -7.03
CA LEU A 94 -5.43 9.09 -7.43
C LEU A 94 -3.97 8.93 -7.04
N ARG A 95 -3.60 7.82 -6.37
CA ARG A 95 -2.24 7.60 -5.87
C ARG A 95 -1.57 6.39 -6.51
N ALA A 96 -0.29 6.54 -6.81
CA ALA A 96 0.65 5.46 -7.08
C ALA A 96 1.96 5.71 -6.32
N ASP A 97 2.50 4.70 -5.69
CA ASP A 97 3.83 4.67 -5.09
C ASP A 97 4.92 4.45 -6.17
N MET A 98 6.16 4.85 -5.89
CA MET A 98 7.23 4.87 -6.90
C MET A 98 8.49 4.09 -6.53
N ASP A 99 8.69 3.78 -5.27
CA ASP A 99 9.95 3.22 -4.76
C ASP A 99 10.11 1.73 -5.05
N ALA A 100 11.37 1.31 -5.12
CA ALA A 100 11.80 -0.08 -5.28
C ALA A 100 12.50 -0.59 -4.01
N LEU A 101 12.76 -1.89 -3.98
CA LEU A 101 13.32 -2.61 -2.83
C LEU A 101 14.78 -3.04 -3.06
N PRO A 102 15.57 -3.20 -1.97
CA PRO A 102 16.94 -3.71 -2.03
C PRO A 102 16.97 -5.23 -2.24
N VAL A 103 16.43 -5.69 -3.37
CA VAL A 103 16.30 -7.09 -3.77
C VAL A 103 17.08 -7.35 -5.05
N THR A 104 17.86 -8.43 -5.10
CA THR A 104 18.55 -8.87 -6.32
C THR A 104 17.61 -9.73 -7.15
N GLU A 105 17.19 -9.22 -8.29
CA GLU A 105 16.26 -9.92 -9.17
C GLU A 105 16.84 -11.19 -9.78
N ARG A 106 16.07 -12.30 -9.76
CA ARG A 106 16.44 -13.58 -10.34
C ARG A 106 15.67 -13.95 -11.60
N ASN A 107 14.63 -13.18 -11.93
CA ASN A 107 13.82 -13.39 -13.12
C ASN A 107 14.65 -13.37 -14.41
N ASN A 108 14.14 -14.04 -15.44
CA ASN A 108 14.72 -13.98 -16.78
C ASN A 108 13.86 -13.12 -17.72
N LEU A 109 13.50 -11.91 -17.26
CA LEU A 109 12.69 -10.96 -18.00
C LEU A 109 13.59 -10.12 -18.94
N PRO A 110 13.14 -9.75 -20.14
CA PRO A 110 13.93 -8.93 -21.06
C PRO A 110 14.18 -7.50 -20.53
N TYR A 111 13.39 -7.05 -19.56
CA TYR A 111 13.50 -5.77 -18.87
C TYR A 111 13.95 -5.91 -17.41
N LYS A 112 14.55 -7.03 -17.04
CA LYS A 112 15.12 -7.30 -15.73
C LYS A 112 16.03 -6.18 -15.24
N SER A 113 15.94 -5.85 -13.95
CA SER A 113 16.89 -4.95 -13.31
C SER A 113 18.26 -5.59 -13.12
N THR A 114 19.29 -4.84 -13.45
CA THR A 114 20.71 -5.17 -13.16
C THR A 114 21.35 -4.14 -12.25
N LYS A 115 20.56 -3.22 -11.69
CA LYS A 115 21.04 -2.17 -10.79
C LYS A 115 21.47 -2.75 -9.46
N THR A 116 22.53 -2.19 -8.90
CA THR A 116 23.05 -2.58 -7.58
C THR A 116 23.35 -1.35 -6.73
N THR A 117 23.31 -1.52 -5.42
CA THR A 117 23.60 -0.47 -4.43
C THR A 117 24.26 -1.05 -3.19
N LEU A 118 24.68 -0.16 -2.29
CA LEU A 118 24.96 -0.50 -0.90
C LEU A 118 23.72 -0.16 -0.06
N TYR A 119 23.18 -1.14 0.65
CA TYR A 119 22.08 -0.98 1.58
C TYR A 119 22.44 -1.61 2.92
N ASN A 120 22.46 -0.80 3.99
CA ASN A 120 22.95 -1.23 5.31
C ASN A 120 24.36 -1.87 5.23
N ASP A 121 25.27 -1.23 4.51
CA ASP A 121 26.66 -1.67 4.27
C ASP A 121 26.80 -3.01 3.52
N GLN A 122 25.73 -3.53 2.96
CA GLN A 122 25.74 -4.76 2.15
C GLN A 122 25.45 -4.43 0.68
N LYS A 123 26.25 -5.04 -0.22
CA LYS A 123 25.99 -4.94 -1.66
C LYS A 123 24.79 -5.80 -2.03
N THR A 124 23.76 -5.17 -2.62
CA THR A 124 22.54 -5.85 -3.07
C THR A 124 22.09 -5.31 -4.43
N GLY A 125 21.17 -6.03 -5.08
CA GLY A 125 20.42 -5.52 -6.23
C GLY A 125 19.34 -4.53 -5.81
N ILE A 126 18.73 -3.88 -6.80
CA ILE A 126 17.52 -3.08 -6.62
C ILE A 126 16.47 -3.63 -7.59
N MET A 127 15.25 -3.86 -7.13
CA MET A 127 14.16 -4.43 -7.93
C MET A 127 12.82 -3.86 -7.49
N HIS A 128 11.91 -3.59 -8.44
CA HIS A 128 10.49 -3.39 -8.13
C HIS A 128 9.84 -4.74 -7.75
N ALA A 129 10.21 -5.26 -6.57
CA ALA A 129 9.73 -6.53 -6.05
C ALA A 129 8.37 -6.44 -5.34
N CYS A 130 7.77 -5.22 -5.29
CA CYS A 130 6.40 -4.98 -4.83
C CYS A 130 5.43 -4.62 -5.96
N GLY A 131 5.96 -4.20 -7.12
CA GLY A 131 5.16 -3.89 -8.31
C GLY A 131 4.79 -2.42 -8.48
N HIS A 132 5.47 -1.51 -7.78
CA HIS A 132 5.23 -0.07 -7.86
C HIS A 132 5.49 0.49 -9.28
N ASP A 133 6.37 -0.14 -10.07
CA ASP A 133 6.51 0.12 -11.50
C ASP A 133 5.19 -0.02 -12.28
N THR A 134 4.33 -0.95 -11.86
CA THR A 134 2.99 -1.11 -12.44
C THR A 134 2.04 0.00 -12.00
N HIS A 135 2.08 0.39 -10.72
CA HIS A 135 1.22 1.44 -10.18
C HIS A 135 1.51 2.79 -10.85
N VAL A 136 2.79 3.16 -10.96
CA VAL A 136 3.23 4.38 -11.67
C VAL A 136 2.76 4.37 -13.12
N SER A 137 3.01 3.29 -13.84
CA SER A 137 2.66 3.21 -15.27
C SER A 137 1.15 3.19 -15.51
N ILE A 138 0.37 2.54 -14.63
CA ILE A 138 -1.09 2.58 -14.65
C ILE A 138 -1.56 4.03 -14.46
N LEU A 139 -1.07 4.74 -13.43
CA LEU A 139 -1.51 6.10 -13.13
C LEU A 139 -1.10 7.10 -14.22
N MET A 140 0.08 6.91 -14.85
CA MET A 140 0.46 7.66 -16.06
C MET A 140 -0.52 7.42 -17.21
N GLY A 141 -0.98 6.17 -17.37
CA GLY A 141 -1.99 5.80 -18.36
C GLY A 141 -3.34 6.47 -18.11
N VAL A 142 -3.79 6.46 -16.86
CA VAL A 142 -5.01 7.17 -16.44
C VAL A 142 -4.91 8.66 -16.72
N ALA A 143 -3.77 9.28 -16.41
CA ALA A 143 -3.54 10.70 -16.68
C ALA A 143 -3.62 11.02 -18.18
N GLU A 144 -3.06 10.15 -19.06
CA GLU A 144 -3.15 10.34 -20.52
C GLU A 144 -4.59 10.16 -21.03
N VAL A 145 -5.33 9.16 -20.54
CA VAL A 145 -6.72 8.93 -20.95
C VAL A 145 -7.61 10.11 -20.55
N LEU A 146 -7.54 10.52 -19.28
CA LEU A 146 -8.40 11.58 -18.75
C LEU A 146 -8.02 12.97 -19.25
N SER A 147 -6.76 13.22 -19.58
CA SER A 147 -6.34 14.51 -20.19
C SER A 147 -6.85 14.67 -21.62
N LYS A 148 -7.03 13.59 -22.37
CA LYS A 148 -7.57 13.60 -23.74
C LYS A 148 -9.08 13.67 -23.79
N ASN A 149 -9.75 13.26 -22.73
CA ASN A 149 -11.19 13.31 -22.57
C ASN A 149 -11.53 13.85 -21.18
N ASN A 150 -11.31 15.16 -20.98
CA ASN A 150 -11.52 15.83 -19.69
C ASN A 150 -12.98 16.32 -19.49
N ASP A 151 -13.93 15.72 -20.17
CA ASP A 151 -15.35 16.05 -20.05
C ASP A 151 -15.97 15.38 -18.79
N PHE A 152 -15.49 15.83 -17.65
CA PHE A 152 -16.01 15.48 -16.33
C PHE A 152 -16.07 16.73 -15.44
N PRO A 153 -16.95 16.77 -14.43
CA PRO A 153 -16.94 17.86 -13.44
C PRO A 153 -15.80 17.69 -12.45
N GLY A 154 -15.38 18.80 -11.82
CA GLY A 154 -14.41 18.76 -10.72
C GLY A 154 -12.94 18.73 -11.15
N THR A 155 -12.13 18.09 -10.32
CA THR A 155 -10.66 18.10 -10.48
C THR A 155 -10.09 16.74 -10.07
N ILE A 156 -9.10 16.26 -10.82
CA ILE A 156 -8.31 15.08 -10.47
C ILE A 156 -6.91 15.53 -10.05
N LYS A 157 -6.46 15.04 -8.89
CA LYS A 157 -5.11 15.20 -8.37
C LYS A 157 -4.38 13.87 -8.47
N PHE A 158 -3.41 13.77 -9.36
CA PHE A 158 -2.52 12.62 -9.49
C PHE A 158 -1.39 12.75 -8.46
N ILE A 159 -1.22 11.75 -7.61
CA ILE A 159 -0.19 11.71 -6.56
C ILE A 159 0.74 10.53 -6.86
N PHE A 160 1.96 10.83 -7.28
CA PHE A 160 3.03 9.86 -7.42
C PHE A 160 3.90 9.98 -6.17
N GLN A 161 3.77 8.99 -5.29
CA GLN A 161 4.28 9.03 -3.93
C GLN A 161 5.64 8.32 -3.83
N PRO A 162 6.65 8.93 -3.17
CA PRO A 162 7.90 8.25 -2.84
C PRO A 162 7.77 7.44 -1.54
N ALA A 163 8.73 6.54 -1.31
CA ALA A 163 9.04 5.91 -0.03
C ALA A 163 7.86 5.24 0.69
N GLU A 164 7.04 4.48 -0.03
CA GLU A 164 5.97 3.66 0.57
C GLU A 164 6.55 2.59 1.49
N GLU A 165 7.63 1.93 1.07
CA GLU A 165 8.34 0.85 1.78
C GLU A 165 9.13 1.36 3.01
N GLY A 166 9.07 2.66 3.24
CA GLY A 166 9.71 3.37 4.34
C GLY A 166 10.96 4.15 3.92
N PRO A 167 11.12 5.36 4.47
CA PRO A 167 12.28 6.20 4.19
C PRO A 167 13.57 5.62 4.79
N PRO A 168 14.75 6.02 4.26
CA PRO A 168 16.03 5.69 4.86
C PRO A 168 16.12 6.11 6.34
N PRO A 169 16.92 5.42 7.17
CA PRO A 169 17.09 5.78 8.58
C PRO A 169 17.45 7.26 8.79
N GLY A 170 16.69 7.94 9.63
CA GLY A 170 16.88 9.35 9.96
C GLY A 170 16.21 10.34 8.98
N GLU A 171 15.54 9.85 7.95
CA GLU A 171 14.73 10.66 7.03
C GLU A 171 13.22 10.52 7.32
N GLU A 172 12.45 11.56 7.00
CA GLU A 172 11.01 11.46 6.86
C GLU A 172 10.68 11.11 5.40
N GLY A 173 9.50 10.52 5.12
CA GLY A 173 9.08 10.18 3.75
C GLY A 173 7.66 9.64 3.68
N GLY A 174 7.31 9.09 2.51
CA GLY A 174 6.05 8.42 2.24
C GLY A 174 4.82 9.33 2.30
N ALA A 175 3.66 8.71 2.41
CA ALA A 175 2.37 9.42 2.50
C ALA A 175 2.33 10.41 3.67
N LYS A 176 2.97 10.05 4.79
CA LYS A 176 2.98 10.89 6.00
C LYS A 176 3.64 12.25 5.75
N LEU A 177 4.79 12.27 5.06
CA LEU A 177 5.47 13.51 4.72
C LEU A 177 4.70 14.29 3.66
N MET A 178 4.14 13.64 2.63
CA MET A 178 3.29 14.29 1.63
C MET A 178 2.09 15.02 2.27
N ILE A 179 1.44 14.39 3.25
CA ILE A 179 0.32 14.99 3.99
C ILE A 179 0.81 16.21 4.80
N LYS A 180 1.95 16.08 5.48
CA LYS A 180 2.57 17.18 6.25
C LYS A 180 2.89 18.40 5.36
N GLU A 181 3.27 18.15 4.11
CA GLU A 181 3.53 19.18 3.09
C GLU A 181 2.26 19.68 2.37
N GLY A 182 1.06 19.22 2.79
CA GLY A 182 -0.21 19.73 2.31
C GLY A 182 -0.67 19.14 0.98
N VAL A 183 -0.28 17.92 0.64
CA VAL A 183 -0.70 17.27 -0.62
C VAL A 183 -2.22 17.12 -0.77
N LEU A 184 -2.95 17.06 0.34
CA LEU A 184 -4.41 16.98 0.35
C LEU A 184 -5.10 18.35 0.28
N ASP A 185 -4.33 19.44 0.32
CA ASP A 185 -4.82 20.81 0.24
C ASP A 185 -4.60 21.39 -1.17
N ASN A 186 -5.23 22.49 -1.49
CA ASN A 186 -5.03 23.35 -2.68
C ASN A 186 -4.94 22.62 -4.05
N PRO A 187 -6.04 22.05 -4.57
CA PRO A 187 -7.39 22.03 -4.04
C PRO A 187 -7.55 20.99 -2.94
N LYS A 188 -8.47 21.23 -1.99
CA LYS A 188 -8.79 20.27 -0.93
C LYS A 188 -9.41 19.03 -1.54
N VAL A 189 -8.84 17.88 -1.20
CA VAL A 189 -9.27 16.56 -1.72
C VAL A 189 -10.49 16.06 -0.94
N ASP A 190 -11.51 15.59 -1.66
CA ASP A 190 -12.73 15.03 -1.09
C ASP A 190 -12.65 13.53 -0.87
N ALA A 191 -11.98 12.80 -1.79
CA ALA A 191 -11.73 11.37 -1.69
C ALA A 191 -10.42 10.97 -2.39
N ILE A 192 -9.87 9.82 -2.03
CA ILE A 192 -8.65 9.29 -2.65
C ILE A 192 -8.83 7.82 -3.05
N PHE A 193 -8.38 7.46 -4.26
CA PHE A 193 -8.35 6.09 -4.73
C PHE A 193 -6.92 5.64 -5.02
N GLY A 194 -6.65 4.36 -4.74
CA GLY A 194 -5.41 3.69 -5.07
C GLY A 194 -5.64 2.22 -5.35
N LEU A 195 -4.64 1.58 -5.94
CA LEU A 195 -4.62 0.14 -6.13
C LEU A 195 -3.25 -0.44 -5.79
N HIS A 196 -3.23 -1.72 -5.47
CA HIS A 196 -2.00 -2.50 -5.41
C HIS A 196 -2.10 -3.69 -6.36
N ILE A 197 -1.08 -3.90 -7.19
CA ILE A 197 -0.98 -5.13 -7.97
C ILE A 197 -0.78 -6.32 -7.03
N ASN A 198 -1.40 -7.46 -7.29
CA ASN A 198 -1.32 -8.62 -6.42
C ASN A 198 -0.88 -9.87 -7.19
N SER A 199 0.29 -10.40 -6.84
CA SER A 199 0.84 -11.61 -7.44
C SER A 199 0.15 -12.92 -7.03
N GLY A 200 -0.75 -12.89 -6.05
CA GLY A 200 -1.59 -14.01 -5.64
C GLY A 200 -3.02 -13.94 -6.15
N THR A 201 -3.26 -13.20 -7.24
CA THR A 201 -4.58 -13.03 -7.85
C THR A 201 -4.45 -13.03 -9.37
N HIS A 202 -5.26 -13.81 -10.06
CA HIS A 202 -5.23 -13.87 -11.53
C HIS A 202 -5.59 -12.53 -12.17
N VAL A 203 -4.92 -12.23 -13.27
CA VAL A 203 -5.29 -11.11 -14.16
C VAL A 203 -6.76 -11.18 -14.53
N GLY A 204 -7.44 -10.04 -14.54
CA GLY A 204 -8.88 -9.93 -14.78
C GLY A 204 -9.73 -9.91 -13.52
N LYS A 205 -9.15 -10.20 -12.35
CA LYS A 205 -9.83 -10.12 -11.06
C LYS A 205 -9.42 -8.89 -10.27
N ILE A 206 -10.35 -8.37 -9.49
CA ILE A 206 -10.15 -7.29 -8.51
C ILE A 206 -10.62 -7.80 -7.15
N LYS A 207 -9.80 -7.61 -6.12
CA LYS A 207 -10.15 -7.98 -4.74
C LYS A 207 -10.22 -6.73 -3.86
N TYR A 208 -11.20 -6.66 -2.98
CA TYR A 208 -11.40 -5.54 -2.06
C TYR A 208 -11.99 -6.00 -0.73
N LYS A 209 -11.96 -5.14 0.26
CA LYS A 209 -12.71 -5.31 1.51
C LYS A 209 -13.15 -3.93 2.01
N PRO A 210 -14.42 -3.74 2.38
CA PRO A 210 -14.84 -2.56 3.14
C PRO A 210 -14.20 -2.56 4.53
N GLU A 211 -14.05 -1.41 5.15
CA GLU A 211 -13.41 -1.23 6.44
C GLU A 211 -11.93 -1.63 6.44
N GLY A 212 -11.42 -2.26 7.50
CA GLY A 212 -10.02 -2.66 7.61
C GLY A 212 -9.65 -3.73 6.58
N MET A 213 -8.96 -3.33 5.50
CA MET A 213 -8.50 -4.22 4.43
C MET A 213 -7.07 -4.72 4.66
N MET A 214 -6.16 -3.83 5.09
CA MET A 214 -4.78 -4.18 5.43
C MET A 214 -4.46 -3.70 6.85
N ALA A 215 -3.63 -4.47 7.56
CA ALA A 215 -3.36 -4.21 8.98
C ALA A 215 -2.47 -2.98 9.20
N SER A 216 -2.65 -2.36 10.36
CA SER A 216 -1.63 -1.45 10.88
C SER A 216 -0.33 -2.19 11.14
N SER A 217 0.79 -1.48 11.10
CA SER A 217 2.08 -2.02 11.54
C SER A 217 2.64 -1.20 12.70
N GLN A 218 3.00 -1.90 13.78
CA GLN A 218 3.70 -1.30 14.90
C GLN A 218 4.92 -2.17 15.22
N ARG A 219 6.04 -1.52 15.52
CA ARG A 219 7.25 -2.16 16.05
C ARG A 219 7.30 -1.95 17.55
N PHE A 220 7.53 -2.99 18.33
CA PHE A 220 7.82 -2.83 19.74
C PHE A 220 9.25 -3.26 20.09
N VAL A 221 9.81 -2.61 21.10
CA VAL A 221 11.05 -2.98 21.75
C VAL A 221 10.78 -3.11 23.23
N ILE A 222 11.08 -4.28 23.80
CA ILE A 222 10.96 -4.55 25.23
C ILE A 222 12.36 -4.83 25.77
N LYS A 223 12.77 -4.07 26.78
CA LYS A 223 14.02 -4.30 27.52
C LYS A 223 13.71 -4.75 28.93
N VAL A 224 14.28 -5.88 29.33
CA VAL A 224 14.12 -6.45 30.68
C VAL A 224 15.46 -6.36 31.38
N LYS A 225 15.47 -5.74 32.56
CA LYS A 225 16.66 -5.63 33.42
C LYS A 225 16.44 -6.40 34.71
N GLY A 226 17.33 -7.37 34.93
CA GLY A 226 17.39 -8.19 36.09
C GLY A 226 18.70 -8.00 36.89
N LYS A 227 19.31 -9.10 37.30
CA LYS A 227 20.57 -9.13 38.04
C LYS A 227 21.42 -10.32 37.61
N GLN A 228 22.63 -10.06 37.13
CA GLN A 228 23.59 -11.08 36.73
C GLN A 228 24.04 -11.96 37.88
N ALA A 229 24.27 -13.25 37.62
CA ALA A 229 24.89 -14.18 38.56
C ALA A 229 25.54 -15.39 37.86
N HIS A 230 26.25 -16.21 38.61
CA HIS A 230 26.75 -17.49 38.14
C HIS A 230 25.57 -18.44 37.82
N GLY A 231 25.56 -19.09 36.67
CA GLY A 231 24.47 -19.97 36.22
C GLY A 231 24.11 -21.11 37.17
N SER A 232 25.08 -21.58 38.01
CA SER A 232 24.83 -22.58 39.03
C SER A 232 24.20 -22.02 40.32
N ARG A 233 24.05 -20.71 40.45
CA ARG A 233 23.54 -20.01 41.64
C ARG A 233 22.37 -19.08 41.27
N PRO A 234 21.29 -19.60 40.65
CA PRO A 234 20.21 -18.76 40.14
C PRO A 234 19.46 -17.99 41.24
N TRP A 235 19.45 -18.46 42.47
CA TRP A 235 18.87 -17.77 43.64
C TRP A 235 19.54 -16.44 43.99
N GLN A 236 20.75 -16.16 43.46
CA GLN A 236 21.47 -14.89 43.60
C GLN A 236 21.17 -13.91 42.49
N SER A 237 20.45 -14.33 41.46
CA SER A 237 20.11 -13.56 40.27
C SER A 237 18.68 -13.02 40.31
N ILE A 238 18.37 -12.20 39.31
CA ILE A 238 17.05 -11.94 38.78
C ILE A 238 17.19 -12.19 37.29
N ASP A 239 16.68 -13.34 36.84
CA ASP A 239 16.97 -13.86 35.49
C ASP A 239 16.05 -13.24 34.42
N PRO A 240 16.57 -12.33 33.54
CA PRO A 240 15.75 -11.70 32.52
C PRO A 240 15.31 -12.68 31.44
N ILE A 241 16.00 -13.80 31.23
CA ILE A 241 15.64 -14.80 30.20
C ILE A 241 14.34 -15.52 30.63
N THR A 242 14.26 -16.02 31.84
CA THR A 242 13.06 -16.69 32.34
C THR A 242 11.87 -15.74 32.47
N ILE A 243 12.12 -14.48 32.87
CA ILE A 243 11.08 -13.44 32.93
C ILE A 243 10.57 -13.11 31.53
N SER A 244 11.44 -13.02 30.54
CA SER A 244 11.06 -12.74 29.15
C SER A 244 10.22 -13.87 28.55
N ALA A 245 10.47 -15.13 28.90
CA ALA A 245 9.61 -16.24 28.49
C ALA A 245 8.16 -16.06 29.00
N GLN A 246 7.99 -15.58 30.26
CA GLN A 246 6.66 -15.28 30.80
C GLN A 246 6.02 -14.08 30.08
N ILE A 247 6.81 -13.05 29.77
CA ILE A 247 6.30 -11.90 28.99
C ILE A 247 5.80 -12.36 27.62
N ILE A 248 6.57 -13.18 26.89
CA ILE A 248 6.17 -13.71 25.59
C ILE A 248 4.85 -14.48 25.67
N ASN A 249 4.72 -15.40 26.64
CA ASN A 249 3.47 -16.12 26.86
C ASN A 249 2.30 -15.19 27.17
N SER A 250 2.52 -14.16 27.98
CA SER A 250 1.51 -13.19 28.33
C SER A 250 1.09 -12.30 27.15
N LEU A 251 2.02 -11.95 26.26
CA LEU A 251 1.70 -11.25 25.01
C LEU A 251 0.74 -12.06 24.14
N GLN A 252 0.90 -13.40 24.09
CA GLN A 252 -0.02 -14.27 23.34
C GLN A 252 -1.41 -14.36 24.00
N THR A 253 -1.52 -14.13 25.32
CA THR A 253 -2.84 -14.07 25.98
C THR A 253 -3.61 -12.81 25.62
N LEU A 254 -2.96 -11.71 25.25
CA LEU A 254 -3.64 -10.53 24.72
C LEU A 254 -4.39 -10.87 23.44
N VAL A 255 -3.78 -11.65 22.54
CA VAL A 255 -4.43 -12.13 21.31
C VAL A 255 -5.56 -13.09 21.63
N SER A 256 -5.29 -14.13 22.42
CA SER A 256 -6.23 -15.26 22.58
C SER A 256 -7.32 -15.02 23.62
N ARG A 257 -7.19 -14.07 24.55
CA ARG A 257 -8.10 -13.87 25.69
C ARG A 257 -8.63 -12.45 25.84
N GLU A 258 -7.97 -11.45 25.27
CA GLU A 258 -8.35 -10.05 25.44
C GLU A 258 -8.76 -9.37 24.12
N SER A 259 -8.47 -9.98 22.96
CA SER A 259 -8.89 -9.49 21.64
C SER A 259 -10.23 -10.08 21.23
N GLU A 260 -11.12 -9.26 20.69
CA GLU A 260 -12.39 -9.69 20.10
C GLU A 260 -12.14 -10.22 18.67
N LEU A 261 -11.67 -11.47 18.57
CA LEU A 261 -11.28 -12.11 17.30
C LEU A 261 -12.44 -12.30 16.31
N THR A 262 -13.68 -12.17 16.77
CA THR A 262 -14.87 -12.16 15.91
C THR A 262 -15.07 -10.82 15.18
N LYS A 263 -14.50 -9.73 15.74
CA LYS A 263 -14.52 -8.42 15.11
C LYS A 263 -13.42 -8.32 14.06
N GLU A 264 -12.15 -8.49 14.46
CA GLU A 264 -11.02 -8.48 13.54
C GLU A 264 -9.80 -9.22 14.15
N ALA A 265 -8.85 -9.58 13.30
CA ALA A 265 -7.63 -10.28 13.70
C ALA A 265 -6.61 -9.35 14.38
N VAL A 266 -5.86 -9.94 15.32
CA VAL A 266 -4.67 -9.33 15.95
C VAL A 266 -3.50 -10.29 15.85
N VAL A 267 -2.32 -9.77 15.52
CA VAL A 267 -1.06 -10.53 15.53
C VAL A 267 -0.05 -9.82 16.41
N ILE A 268 0.59 -10.56 17.32
CA ILE A 268 1.73 -10.09 18.11
C ILE A 268 2.85 -11.12 17.94
N SER A 269 3.96 -10.72 17.35
CA SER A 269 5.11 -11.60 17.11
C SER A 269 6.38 -11.00 17.68
N VAL A 270 7.14 -11.78 18.45
CA VAL A 270 8.53 -11.47 18.82
C VAL A 270 9.42 -12.03 17.73
N GLY A 271 10.10 -11.15 16.99
CA GLY A 271 10.96 -11.51 15.86
C GLY A 271 12.43 -11.71 16.22
N SER A 272 12.90 -11.06 17.30
CA SER A 272 14.26 -11.23 17.78
C SER A 272 14.38 -11.10 19.29
N ILE A 273 15.37 -11.82 19.87
CA ILE A 273 15.72 -11.77 21.30
C ILE A 273 17.24 -11.77 21.40
N HIS A 274 17.78 -10.83 22.17
CA HIS A 274 19.22 -10.68 22.39
C HIS A 274 19.52 -10.64 23.88
N SER A 275 20.33 -11.60 24.35
CA SER A 275 20.77 -11.67 25.75
C SER A 275 21.90 -12.69 25.90
N GLY A 276 22.72 -12.49 26.94
CA GLY A 276 23.75 -13.41 27.35
C GLY A 276 24.94 -13.53 26.39
N ILE A 277 26.10 -13.91 26.93
CA ILE A 277 27.34 -14.10 26.16
C ILE A 277 28.00 -15.46 26.45
N ARG A 278 27.58 -16.15 27.51
CA ARG A 278 28.17 -17.44 27.91
C ARG A 278 27.17 -18.31 28.65
N PHE A 279 27.20 -19.59 28.39
CA PHE A 279 26.21 -20.59 28.88
C PHE A 279 26.09 -20.68 30.41
N ASN A 280 27.11 -20.32 31.16
CA ASN A 280 27.14 -20.43 32.62
C ASN A 280 27.05 -19.07 33.36
N ILE A 281 26.58 -18.04 32.67
CA ILE A 281 26.32 -16.71 33.23
C ILE A 281 24.86 -16.35 32.95
N ILE A 282 24.10 -16.10 34.02
CA ILE A 282 22.77 -15.46 33.88
C ILE A 282 23.03 -13.98 33.57
N PRO A 283 22.52 -13.45 32.46
CA PRO A 283 22.79 -12.06 32.07
C PRO A 283 22.08 -11.05 32.96
N GLU A 284 22.46 -9.76 32.85
CA GLU A 284 21.74 -8.69 33.54
C GLU A 284 20.58 -8.14 32.72
N GLU A 285 20.70 -8.14 31.39
CA GLU A 285 19.73 -7.50 30.48
C GLU A 285 19.33 -8.43 29.34
N LEU A 286 18.10 -8.20 28.84
CA LEU A 286 17.56 -8.82 27.65
C LEU A 286 16.77 -7.79 26.87
N GLU A 287 16.95 -7.78 25.56
CA GLU A 287 16.13 -7.03 24.63
C GLU A 287 15.35 -7.97 23.71
N MET A 288 14.07 -7.70 23.50
CA MET A 288 13.27 -8.35 22.47
C MET A 288 12.59 -7.30 21.58
N ILE A 289 12.54 -7.60 20.28
CA ILE A 289 11.94 -6.74 19.26
C ILE A 289 10.87 -7.55 18.53
N GLY A 290 9.73 -6.91 18.27
CA GLY A 290 8.64 -7.58 17.59
C GLY A 290 7.71 -6.63 16.84
N THR A 291 6.64 -7.20 16.31
CA THR A 291 5.61 -6.47 15.57
C THR A 291 4.22 -6.73 16.14
N ILE A 292 3.37 -5.72 16.02
CA ILE A 292 1.93 -5.81 16.29
C ILE A 292 1.21 -5.48 14.98
N ARG A 293 0.17 -6.27 14.65
CA ARG A 293 -0.73 -6.05 13.53
C ARG A 293 -2.16 -6.03 14.02
N THR A 294 -2.93 -5.02 13.65
CA THR A 294 -4.36 -4.90 14.00
C THR A 294 -5.13 -4.35 12.82
N LEU A 295 -6.40 -4.72 12.73
CA LEU A 295 -7.32 -4.34 11.64
C LEU A 295 -8.47 -3.45 12.14
N ASP A 296 -8.52 -3.19 13.44
CA ASP A 296 -9.50 -2.33 14.09
C ASP A 296 -8.81 -1.25 14.94
N LYS A 297 -9.28 -0.01 14.84
CA LYS A 297 -8.64 1.13 15.51
C LYS A 297 -8.72 1.08 17.04
N GLU A 298 -9.86 0.67 17.58
CA GLU A 298 -10.06 0.58 19.03
C GLU A 298 -9.18 -0.55 19.60
N MET A 299 -9.13 -1.68 18.90
CA MET A 299 -8.30 -2.82 19.27
C MET A 299 -6.80 -2.47 19.19
N LYS A 300 -6.37 -1.68 18.20
CA LYS A 300 -5.00 -1.16 18.08
C LYS A 300 -4.58 -0.41 19.34
N GLU A 301 -5.37 0.56 19.78
CA GLU A 301 -5.07 1.34 20.98
C GLU A 301 -5.17 0.51 22.26
N TYR A 302 -6.18 -0.37 22.37
CA TYR A 302 -6.33 -1.28 23.49
C TYR A 302 -5.10 -2.17 23.66
N ILE A 303 -4.66 -2.87 22.62
CA ILE A 303 -3.49 -3.78 22.66
C ILE A 303 -2.22 -3.00 23.02
N ARG A 304 -2.04 -1.79 22.43
CA ARG A 304 -0.90 -0.91 22.73
C ARG A 304 -0.83 -0.58 24.24
N GLU A 305 -1.92 -0.14 24.82
CA GLU A 305 -1.98 0.21 26.24
C GLU A 305 -1.85 -1.02 27.14
N ARG A 306 -2.41 -2.18 26.74
CA ARG A 306 -2.27 -3.43 27.48
C ARG A 306 -0.82 -3.87 27.55
N ILE A 307 -0.07 -3.84 26.45
CA ILE A 307 1.36 -4.20 26.41
C ILE A 307 2.17 -3.28 27.34
N LYS A 308 1.97 -1.95 27.23
CA LYS A 308 2.67 -0.96 28.06
C LYS A 308 2.41 -1.14 29.56
N ASN A 309 1.21 -1.58 29.91
CA ASN A 309 0.85 -1.83 31.32
C ASN A 309 1.28 -3.22 31.81
N MET A 310 1.04 -4.26 31.01
CA MET A 310 1.28 -5.64 31.41
C MET A 310 2.75 -5.95 31.58
N VAL A 311 3.61 -5.55 30.65
CA VAL A 311 5.02 -5.94 30.63
C VAL A 311 5.79 -5.42 31.85
N PRO A 312 5.73 -4.13 32.23
CA PRO A 312 6.42 -3.65 33.43
C PRO A 312 5.88 -4.28 34.73
N ASN A 313 4.57 -4.50 34.82
CA ASN A 313 3.96 -5.10 36.01
C ASN A 313 4.36 -6.57 36.16
N LEU A 314 4.44 -7.32 35.05
CA LEU A 314 4.90 -8.69 35.06
C LEU A 314 6.39 -8.78 35.48
N ALA A 315 7.25 -7.94 34.93
CA ALA A 315 8.66 -7.86 35.32
C ALA A 315 8.80 -7.54 36.82
N LYS A 316 8.01 -6.60 37.34
CA LYS A 316 7.98 -6.23 38.77
C LYS A 316 7.56 -7.41 39.65
N ALA A 317 6.60 -8.23 39.22
CA ALA A 317 6.20 -9.43 39.97
C ALA A 317 7.36 -10.42 40.18
N TYR A 318 8.33 -10.41 39.24
CA TYR A 318 9.57 -11.19 39.32
C TYR A 318 10.78 -10.39 39.85
N ARG A 319 10.56 -9.24 40.46
CA ARG A 319 11.62 -8.34 41.02
C ARG A 319 12.53 -7.70 39.98
N ALA A 320 12.19 -7.76 38.69
CA ALA A 320 12.87 -7.10 37.58
C ALA A 320 12.22 -5.75 37.23
N THR A 321 12.86 -5.02 36.34
CA THR A 321 12.26 -3.88 35.66
C THR A 321 12.15 -4.16 34.16
N ALA A 322 11.15 -3.59 33.52
CA ALA A 322 11.05 -3.63 32.05
C ALA A 322 10.54 -2.30 31.50
N SER A 323 11.04 -1.94 30.33
CA SER A 323 10.55 -0.82 29.53
C SER A 323 9.96 -1.33 28.22
N VAL A 324 8.97 -0.60 27.71
CA VAL A 324 8.30 -0.87 26.44
C VAL A 324 8.32 0.39 25.61
N GLU A 325 8.88 0.30 24.42
CA GLU A 325 8.76 1.30 23.37
C GLU A 325 7.90 0.72 22.24
N ILE A 326 6.90 1.46 21.75
CA ILE A 326 6.08 1.07 20.59
C ILE A 326 6.11 2.23 19.60
N VAL A 327 6.61 1.93 18.39
CA VAL A 327 6.71 2.87 17.28
C VAL A 327 5.68 2.50 16.24
N ASP A 328 4.84 3.48 15.86
CA ASP A 328 3.84 3.31 14.81
C ASP A 328 4.51 3.35 13.43
N GLY A 329 4.26 2.33 12.62
CA GLY A 329 4.43 2.31 11.17
C GLY A 329 3.13 2.73 10.47
N ALA A 330 2.76 2.08 9.37
CA ALA A 330 1.51 2.34 8.66
C ALA A 330 0.27 2.13 9.57
N ASP A 331 -0.77 2.92 9.34
CA ASP A 331 -2.06 2.73 9.99
C ASP A 331 -2.87 1.63 9.29
N ILE A 332 -4.11 1.40 9.71
CA ILE A 332 -5.01 0.46 9.05
C ILE A 332 -5.41 1.04 7.69
N THR A 333 -5.18 0.30 6.60
CA THR A 333 -5.75 0.64 5.30
C THR A 333 -7.25 0.40 5.37
N TYR A 334 -7.99 1.49 5.56
CA TYR A 334 -9.41 1.47 5.88
C TYR A 334 -10.23 2.03 4.73
N ASN A 335 -10.92 1.16 4.01
CA ASN A 335 -11.84 1.54 2.97
C ASN A 335 -13.16 2.06 3.56
N ASP A 336 -13.50 3.31 3.27
CA ASP A 336 -14.77 3.88 3.69
C ASP A 336 -15.94 3.02 3.17
N PRO A 337 -16.83 2.49 4.06
CA PRO A 337 -17.86 1.55 3.64
C PRO A 337 -18.87 2.13 2.65
N MET A 338 -19.24 3.41 2.80
CA MET A 338 -20.20 4.06 1.90
C MET A 338 -19.57 4.31 0.54
N LEU A 339 -18.36 4.88 0.52
CA LEU A 339 -17.60 5.11 -0.70
C LEU A 339 -17.31 3.78 -1.43
N THR A 340 -16.92 2.73 -0.70
CA THR A 340 -16.68 1.40 -1.27
C THR A 340 -17.94 0.87 -1.95
N LYS A 341 -19.08 0.89 -1.26
CA LYS A 341 -20.37 0.44 -1.81
C LYS A 341 -20.77 1.22 -3.06
N GLU A 342 -20.53 2.52 -3.08
CA GLU A 342 -20.83 3.38 -4.22
C GLU A 342 -19.94 3.07 -5.43
N MET A 343 -18.66 2.69 -5.19
CA MET A 343 -17.64 2.52 -6.24
C MET A 343 -17.53 1.09 -6.81
N ILE A 344 -18.04 0.08 -6.13
CA ILE A 344 -18.02 -1.32 -6.63
C ILE A 344 -18.63 -1.46 -8.02
N PRO A 345 -19.82 -0.88 -8.33
CA PRO A 345 -20.38 -0.98 -9.68
C PRO A 345 -19.48 -0.45 -10.80
N SER A 346 -18.58 0.49 -10.49
CA SER A 346 -17.61 1.02 -11.45
C SER A 346 -16.55 -0.03 -11.82
N LEU A 347 -16.09 -0.82 -10.84
CA LEU A 347 -15.17 -1.94 -11.09
C LEU A 347 -15.86 -3.08 -11.84
N GLU A 348 -17.12 -3.38 -11.51
CA GLU A 348 -17.94 -4.40 -12.18
C GLU A 348 -18.14 -4.10 -13.67
N LYS A 349 -18.27 -2.82 -14.05
CA LYS A 349 -18.31 -2.40 -15.46
C LYS A 349 -17.03 -2.75 -16.21
N VAL A 350 -15.88 -2.81 -15.54
CA VAL A 350 -14.57 -3.04 -16.17
C VAL A 350 -14.23 -4.52 -16.29
N VAL A 351 -14.43 -5.30 -15.23
CA VAL A 351 -14.00 -6.71 -15.18
C VAL A 351 -15.16 -7.70 -15.11
N GLY A 352 -16.40 -7.23 -14.97
CA GLY A 352 -17.60 -8.07 -14.75
C GLY A 352 -17.81 -8.40 -13.28
N ILE A 353 -19.08 -8.56 -12.89
CA ILE A 353 -19.50 -8.76 -11.48
C ILE A 353 -18.80 -9.96 -10.81
N ASP A 354 -18.62 -11.08 -11.54
CA ASP A 354 -17.99 -12.29 -11.00
C ASP A 354 -16.49 -12.14 -10.71
N ASN A 355 -15.88 -11.07 -11.18
CA ASN A 355 -14.44 -10.79 -11.04
C ASN A 355 -14.12 -9.68 -10.04
N VAL A 356 -15.13 -9.08 -9.41
CA VAL A 356 -14.99 -8.14 -8.30
C VAL A 356 -15.30 -8.88 -7.00
N ILE A 357 -14.28 -9.23 -6.24
CA ILE A 357 -14.36 -10.21 -5.16
C ILE A 357 -14.09 -9.53 -3.82
N GLU A 358 -15.07 -9.60 -2.91
CA GLU A 358 -14.85 -9.22 -1.52
C GLU A 358 -14.05 -10.32 -0.80
N ILE A 359 -12.98 -9.93 -0.09
CA ILE A 359 -12.06 -10.85 0.59
C ILE A 359 -12.01 -10.59 2.09
N SER A 360 -11.42 -11.53 2.82
CA SER A 360 -10.97 -11.29 4.20
C SER A 360 -9.81 -10.31 4.22
N ALA A 361 -9.63 -9.59 5.33
CA ALA A 361 -8.51 -8.71 5.54
C ALA A 361 -7.16 -9.44 5.46
N VAL A 362 -6.10 -8.71 5.09
CA VAL A 362 -4.73 -9.23 5.07
C VAL A 362 -3.87 -8.52 6.12
N THR A 363 -2.81 -9.20 6.58
CA THR A 363 -1.93 -8.68 7.63
C THR A 363 -0.73 -7.87 7.11
N GLY A 364 -0.61 -7.68 5.80
CA GLY A 364 0.26 -6.69 5.18
C GLY A 364 -0.11 -5.27 5.63
N ALA A 365 0.81 -4.34 5.50
CA ALA A 365 0.60 -2.93 5.83
C ALA A 365 0.89 -2.06 4.60
N GLU A 366 0.25 -0.89 4.53
CA GLU A 366 0.31 0.02 3.39
C GLU A 366 0.17 1.46 3.89
N ASP A 367 1.07 2.35 3.49
CA ASP A 367 1.10 3.72 3.99
C ASP A 367 0.03 4.64 3.37
N PHE A 368 -0.68 4.17 2.32
CA PHE A 368 -1.92 4.77 1.82
C PHE A 368 -2.94 5.03 2.94
N SER A 369 -2.87 4.22 3.99
CA SER A 369 -3.64 4.35 5.23
C SER A 369 -3.56 5.74 5.87
N TYR A 370 -2.43 6.44 5.72
CA TYR A 370 -2.30 7.80 6.23
C TYR A 370 -3.22 8.79 5.51
N PHE A 371 -3.38 8.66 4.19
CA PHE A 371 -4.37 9.46 3.45
C PHE A 371 -5.78 9.13 3.92
N GLN A 372 -6.11 7.83 4.05
CA GLN A 372 -7.42 7.36 4.50
C GLN A 372 -7.73 7.76 5.95
N SER A 373 -6.72 8.08 6.76
CA SER A 373 -6.92 8.64 8.10
C SER A 373 -7.41 10.10 8.08
N LYS A 374 -7.30 10.79 6.93
CA LYS A 374 -7.64 12.21 6.76
C LYS A 374 -8.88 12.44 5.91
N ILE A 375 -9.11 11.61 4.90
CA ILE A 375 -10.20 11.72 3.93
C ILE A 375 -10.74 10.32 3.59
N PRO A 376 -12.00 10.20 3.15
CA PRO A 376 -12.52 8.94 2.62
C PRO A 376 -11.62 8.39 1.50
N GLY A 377 -11.31 7.09 1.57
CA GLY A 377 -10.47 6.44 0.56
C GLY A 377 -10.98 5.07 0.17
N PHE A 378 -10.65 4.66 -1.05
CA PHE A 378 -10.93 3.34 -1.58
C PHE A 378 -9.65 2.75 -2.19
N TYR A 379 -9.24 1.62 -1.66
CA TYR A 379 -8.05 0.86 -2.06
C TYR A 379 -8.43 -0.56 -2.43
N PHE A 380 -7.88 -1.11 -3.51
CA PHE A 380 -8.20 -2.45 -3.96
C PHE A 380 -6.97 -3.17 -4.53
N PHE A 381 -7.02 -4.50 -4.54
CA PHE A 381 -6.01 -5.32 -5.19
C PHE A 381 -6.39 -5.61 -6.64
N LEU A 382 -5.46 -5.37 -7.54
CA LEU A 382 -5.55 -5.72 -8.96
C LEU A 382 -4.80 -7.02 -9.21
N GLY A 383 -5.44 -8.01 -9.80
CA GLY A 383 -4.80 -9.29 -10.11
C GLY A 383 -3.67 -9.16 -11.12
N GLY A 384 -2.50 -9.71 -10.78
CA GLY A 384 -1.27 -9.69 -11.59
C GLY A 384 -0.76 -11.08 -12.00
N THR A 385 -1.35 -12.18 -11.49
CA THR A 385 -0.91 -13.55 -11.80
C THR A 385 -1.38 -13.96 -13.19
N PRO A 386 -0.47 -14.44 -14.08
CA PRO A 386 -0.87 -15.03 -15.36
C PRO A 386 -1.82 -16.21 -15.17
N LEU A 387 -2.77 -16.38 -16.08
CA LEU A 387 -3.80 -17.44 -16.00
C LEU A 387 -3.25 -18.89 -16.05
N ASN A 388 -2.03 -19.08 -16.51
CA ASN A 388 -1.36 -20.38 -16.58
C ASN A 388 -0.54 -20.74 -15.33
N ILE A 389 -0.49 -19.85 -14.32
CA ILE A 389 0.13 -20.08 -13.01
C ILE A 389 -0.96 -20.10 -11.97
N LYS A 390 -0.96 -21.05 -11.04
CA LYS A 390 -1.91 -21.05 -9.94
C LYS A 390 -1.64 -19.90 -8.96
N GLU A 391 -2.67 -19.33 -8.37
CA GLU A 391 -2.56 -18.18 -7.46
C GLU A 391 -1.64 -18.48 -6.26
N ASP A 392 -1.66 -19.71 -5.73
CA ASP A 392 -0.83 -20.16 -4.61
C ASP A 392 0.61 -20.58 -4.99
N GLU A 393 0.90 -20.76 -6.29
CA GLU A 393 2.22 -21.03 -6.82
C GLU A 393 2.94 -19.76 -7.33
N ALA A 394 2.23 -18.63 -7.39
CA ALA A 394 2.81 -17.38 -7.88
C ALA A 394 3.87 -16.83 -6.91
N PRO A 395 5.01 -16.33 -7.42
CA PRO A 395 6.03 -15.72 -6.57
C PRO A 395 5.49 -14.55 -5.74
N SER A 396 5.74 -14.58 -4.43
CA SER A 396 5.27 -13.56 -3.51
C SER A 396 5.96 -12.22 -3.74
N HIS A 397 5.28 -11.14 -3.35
CA HIS A 397 5.90 -9.82 -3.20
C HIS A 397 7.15 -9.89 -2.33
N HIS A 398 8.08 -8.95 -2.51
CA HIS A 398 9.35 -8.82 -1.80
C HIS A 398 10.31 -10.00 -2.00
N THR A 399 10.10 -10.82 -3.05
CA THR A 399 11.01 -11.91 -3.39
C THR A 399 11.78 -11.66 -4.69
N PRO A 400 12.96 -12.26 -4.85
CA PRO A 400 13.76 -12.12 -6.07
C PRO A 400 13.09 -12.63 -7.36
N ASP A 401 12.06 -13.45 -7.22
CA ASP A 401 11.34 -14.08 -8.33
C ASP A 401 9.99 -13.42 -8.61
N PHE A 402 9.64 -12.36 -7.87
CA PHE A 402 8.40 -11.61 -8.06
C PHE A 402 8.24 -11.14 -9.50
N PHE A 403 7.09 -11.40 -10.08
CA PHE A 403 6.70 -10.84 -11.37
C PHE A 403 5.17 -10.80 -11.50
N VAL A 404 4.68 -9.96 -12.41
CA VAL A 404 3.26 -9.85 -12.76
C VAL A 404 3.08 -9.69 -14.27
N ASP A 405 1.94 -10.16 -14.77
CA ASP A 405 1.58 -10.09 -16.19
C ASP A 405 1.22 -8.66 -16.62
N ASP A 406 1.82 -8.18 -17.70
CA ASP A 406 1.54 -6.86 -18.29
C ASP A 406 0.08 -6.66 -18.67
N LYS A 407 -0.68 -7.73 -18.91
CA LYS A 407 -2.13 -7.64 -19.19
C LYS A 407 -2.95 -7.04 -18.05
N ALA A 408 -2.43 -7.03 -16.82
CA ALA A 408 -3.06 -6.36 -15.68
C ALA A 408 -3.09 -4.84 -15.85
N LEU A 409 -2.08 -4.27 -16.50
CA LEU A 409 -1.88 -2.82 -16.57
C LEU A 409 -3.07 -2.09 -17.19
N ILE A 410 -3.54 -2.55 -18.33
CA ILE A 410 -4.67 -1.91 -19.02
C ILE A 410 -5.99 -2.05 -18.24
N ILE A 411 -6.12 -3.11 -17.43
CA ILE A 411 -7.26 -3.29 -16.54
C ILE A 411 -7.21 -2.26 -15.41
N GLY A 412 -6.03 -2.05 -14.82
CA GLY A 412 -5.81 -0.99 -13.82
C GLY A 412 -6.10 0.41 -14.35
N VAL A 413 -5.66 0.72 -15.58
CA VAL A 413 -5.97 1.99 -16.25
C VAL A 413 -7.49 2.17 -16.41
N LYS A 414 -8.20 1.15 -16.90
CA LYS A 414 -9.66 1.18 -17.06
C LYS A 414 -10.36 1.34 -15.72
N ALA A 415 -9.93 0.59 -14.69
CA ALA A 415 -10.53 0.62 -13.37
C ALA A 415 -10.45 2.01 -12.72
N LEU A 416 -9.25 2.60 -12.64
CA LEU A 416 -9.08 3.93 -12.05
C LEU A 416 -9.74 5.02 -12.90
N THR A 417 -9.75 4.89 -14.23
CA THR A 417 -10.47 5.82 -15.11
C THR A 417 -11.98 5.77 -14.86
N GLN A 418 -12.57 4.57 -14.83
CA GLN A 418 -14.02 4.39 -14.60
C GLN A 418 -14.43 4.90 -13.21
N LEU A 419 -13.65 4.53 -12.17
CA LEU A 419 -13.86 5.03 -10.81
C LEU A 419 -13.84 6.56 -10.75
N SER A 420 -12.89 7.20 -11.46
CA SER A 420 -12.76 8.64 -11.47
C SER A 420 -13.97 9.34 -12.12
N ILE A 421 -14.39 8.83 -13.27
CA ILE A 421 -15.54 9.40 -14.00
C ILE A 421 -16.82 9.23 -13.18
N ASP A 422 -17.08 8.03 -12.67
CA ASP A 422 -18.31 7.75 -11.92
C ASP A 422 -18.35 8.56 -10.61
N TYR A 423 -17.25 8.65 -9.86
CA TYR A 423 -17.20 9.43 -8.62
C TYR A 423 -17.39 10.93 -8.82
N LEU A 424 -16.79 11.49 -9.87
CA LEU A 424 -16.89 12.92 -10.16
C LEU A 424 -18.26 13.30 -10.76
N SER A 425 -18.94 12.35 -11.41
CA SER A 425 -20.24 12.59 -12.03
C SER A 425 -21.43 12.45 -11.07
N ASN A 426 -21.23 11.82 -9.90
CA ASN A 426 -22.21 11.68 -8.83
C ASN A 426 -22.13 12.87 -7.86
#